data_c771fd01f7b085130c58fc04b8949639
#
_entry.id   c771fd01f7b085130c58fc04b8949639
#
_cell.length_a   1.000
_cell.length_b   1.000
_cell.length_c   1.000
_cell.angle_alpha   90.00
_cell.angle_beta   90.00
_cell.angle_gamma   90.00
#
_symmetry.space_group_name_H-M   'P 1'
#
loop_
_entity.id
_entity.type
_entity.pdbx_description
1 polymer ?
#
loop_
_entity_poly.entity_id
_entity_poly.type
_entity_poly.pdbx_seq_one_letter_code
_entity_poly.pdbx_strand_id
1 'polypeptide(L)'
;MILLCTACNWVLKSNSTEKKYIEVVRYDRLESRYLTTGDFSALQEMNTEYAIETKTLIENVLNLGAVYEPDINSTLLNYYQDTTLQKLIADIEEQYSDMDDVNQDLTKAFTKAKKEIKDITIPTIYTQIGAFDQSIIVGEQTIGISLDKYLGADYPLYQKYYHANQRTTMTREYITPDCLFFYLMSLYPMKNAENSSQQAKDMHTARLMYVTNQLVGREAFNTNGVKTVEKYMKHHDKLTLNALLIQ
;
A
#
# COMPACT_ATOMS: atom_id res chain seq x y z
N MET A 1 11.19 -31.17 -58.76
CA MET A 1 10.54 -31.82 -57.62
C MET A 1 10.76 -30.90 -56.41
N ILE A 2 9.77 -30.06 -56.14
CA ILE A 2 9.86 -29.02 -55.11
C ILE A 2 9.13 -29.55 -53.89
N LEU A 3 9.84 -29.78 -52.76
CA LEU A 3 9.28 -30.14 -51.49
C LEU A 3 8.85 -28.87 -50.75
N LEU A 4 7.55 -28.67 -50.58
CA LEU A 4 6.94 -27.67 -49.71
C LEU A 4 6.88 -28.22 -48.28
N CYS A 5 7.73 -27.69 -47.38
CA CYS A 5 7.61 -27.92 -45.94
C CYS A 5 6.58 -26.96 -45.38
N THR A 6 5.39 -27.47 -45.08
CA THR A 6 4.39 -26.73 -44.25
C THR A 6 4.78 -26.84 -42.81
N ALA A 7 5.34 -25.75 -42.24
CA ALA A 7 5.54 -25.61 -40.82
C ALA A 7 4.19 -25.27 -40.13
N CYS A 8 3.60 -26.25 -39.45
CA CYS A 8 2.48 -26.00 -38.55
C CYS A 8 2.96 -25.23 -37.35
N ASN A 9 2.65 -23.94 -37.26
CA ASN A 9 2.75 -23.14 -36.06
C ASN A 9 1.66 -23.59 -35.06
N TRP A 10 1.99 -24.53 -34.23
CA TRP A 10 1.17 -24.87 -33.08
C TRP A 10 1.44 -23.85 -31.97
N VAL A 11 0.63 -22.79 -31.96
CA VAL A 11 0.58 -21.87 -30.82
C VAL A 11 -0.08 -22.60 -29.64
N LEU A 12 0.73 -23.16 -28.77
CA LEU A 12 0.29 -23.58 -27.44
C LEU A 12 -0.22 -22.35 -26.70
N LYS A 13 -1.56 -22.18 -26.63
CA LYS A 13 -2.19 -21.32 -25.65
C LYS A 13 -1.92 -21.96 -24.27
N SER A 14 -0.83 -21.55 -23.62
CA SER A 14 -0.66 -21.80 -22.19
C SER A 14 -1.68 -20.95 -21.46
N ASN A 15 -2.78 -21.56 -21.02
CA ASN A 15 -3.61 -21.03 -19.95
C ASN A 15 -2.85 -21.19 -18.62
N SER A 16 -1.71 -20.53 -18.49
CA SER A 16 -1.09 -20.30 -17.21
C SER A 16 -1.81 -19.11 -16.57
N THR A 17 -2.68 -19.36 -15.62
CA THR A 17 -2.95 -18.40 -14.54
C THR A 17 -1.63 -18.24 -13.80
N GLU A 18 -0.68 -17.50 -14.39
CA GLU A 18 0.52 -17.07 -13.69
C GLU A 18 0.07 -16.32 -12.45
N LYS A 19 0.35 -16.89 -11.27
CA LYS A 19 0.31 -16.14 -10.03
C LYS A 19 1.27 -14.97 -10.25
N LYS A 20 0.72 -13.80 -10.55
CA LYS A 20 1.55 -12.60 -10.73
C LYS A 20 2.16 -12.31 -9.36
N TYR A 21 3.43 -12.64 -9.19
CA TYR A 21 4.19 -12.30 -7.99
C TYR A 21 4.23 -10.77 -7.88
N ILE A 22 3.90 -10.24 -6.69
CA ILE A 22 4.01 -8.82 -6.41
C ILE A 22 5.40 -8.60 -5.82
N GLU A 23 6.18 -7.83 -6.52
CA GLU A 23 7.44 -7.29 -6.05
C GLU A 23 7.22 -5.79 -5.79
N VAL A 24 7.41 -5.39 -4.56
CA VAL A 24 7.26 -3.98 -4.16
C VAL A 24 8.42 -3.18 -4.71
N VAL A 25 8.12 -2.08 -5.40
CA VAL A 25 9.12 -1.16 -5.95
C VAL A 25 9.77 -0.39 -4.81
N ARG A 26 11.09 -0.48 -4.68
CA ARG A 26 11.87 0.10 -3.58
C ARG A 26 12.24 1.57 -3.86
N TYR A 27 11.22 2.43 -4.01
CA TYR A 27 11.45 3.86 -4.21
C TYR A 27 12.12 4.50 -2.97
N ASP A 28 11.84 4.01 -1.77
CA ASP A 28 12.51 4.40 -0.51
C ASP A 28 14.04 4.34 -0.59
N ARG A 29 14.62 3.47 -1.42
CA ARG A 29 16.07 3.37 -1.60
C ARG A 29 16.65 4.52 -2.41
N LEU A 30 15.91 5.01 -3.40
CA LEU A 30 16.29 6.20 -4.15
C LEU A 30 16.17 7.45 -3.28
N GLU A 31 15.08 7.56 -2.52
CA GLU A 31 14.89 8.62 -1.53
C GLU A 31 16.07 8.64 -0.53
N SER A 32 16.34 7.52 0.12
CA SER A 32 17.42 7.41 1.09
C SER A 32 18.76 7.86 0.49
N ARG A 33 19.10 7.35 -0.69
CA ARG A 33 20.36 7.71 -1.37
C ARG A 33 20.46 9.22 -1.65
N TYR A 34 19.38 9.84 -2.14
CA TYR A 34 19.36 11.29 -2.35
C TYR A 34 19.38 12.07 -1.05
N LEU A 35 18.54 11.72 -0.09
CA LEU A 35 18.31 12.47 1.15
C LEU A 35 19.49 12.39 2.13
N THR A 36 20.32 11.34 2.05
CA THR A 36 21.49 11.18 2.93
C THR A 36 22.80 11.65 2.32
N THR A 37 22.95 11.52 0.99
CA THR A 37 24.22 11.82 0.31
C THR A 37 24.13 12.97 -0.69
N GLY A 38 22.94 13.45 -1.04
CA GLY A 38 22.75 14.43 -2.10
C GLY A 38 23.01 13.87 -3.50
N ASP A 39 22.93 12.55 -3.70
CA ASP A 39 23.23 11.90 -4.98
C ASP A 39 22.29 12.39 -6.10
N PHE A 40 22.87 13.16 -7.02
CA PHE A 40 22.14 13.70 -8.16
C PHE A 40 21.61 12.65 -9.12
N SER A 41 22.24 11.47 -9.21
CA SER A 41 21.75 10.38 -10.07
C SER A 41 20.48 9.77 -9.49
N ALA A 42 20.39 9.64 -8.16
CA ALA A 42 19.17 9.21 -7.49
C ALA A 42 18.02 10.22 -7.69
N LEU A 43 18.30 11.51 -7.53
CA LEU A 43 17.32 12.57 -7.80
C LEU A 43 16.84 12.56 -9.25
N GLN A 44 17.73 12.37 -10.21
CA GLN A 44 17.36 12.27 -11.62
C GLN A 44 16.41 11.08 -11.85
N GLU A 45 16.73 9.91 -11.31
CA GLU A 45 15.91 8.71 -11.40
C GLU A 45 14.54 8.92 -10.73
N MET A 46 14.49 9.53 -9.54
CA MET A 46 13.25 9.93 -8.88
C MET A 46 12.35 10.79 -9.79
N ASN A 47 12.95 11.78 -10.47
CA ASN A 47 12.21 12.73 -11.30
C ASN A 47 11.83 12.18 -12.69
N THR A 48 12.49 11.14 -13.21
CA THR A 48 12.25 10.61 -14.55
C THR A 48 11.52 9.27 -14.55
N GLU A 49 11.99 8.31 -13.76
CA GLU A 49 11.41 6.97 -13.70
C GLU A 49 10.26 6.88 -12.68
N TYR A 50 10.32 7.71 -11.62
CA TYR A 50 9.36 7.71 -10.51
C TYR A 50 8.69 9.08 -10.32
N ALA A 51 8.37 9.75 -11.43
CA ALA A 51 7.82 11.11 -11.41
C ALA A 51 6.48 11.23 -10.65
N ILE A 52 5.63 10.20 -10.71
CA ILE A 52 4.33 10.16 -10.01
C ILE A 52 4.55 9.98 -8.51
N GLU A 53 5.42 9.06 -8.12
CA GLU A 53 5.78 8.78 -6.73
C GLU A 53 6.44 10.01 -6.10
N THR A 54 7.41 10.62 -6.79
CA THR A 54 8.10 11.84 -6.36
C THR A 54 7.14 13.02 -6.19
N LYS A 55 6.25 13.22 -7.15
CA LYS A 55 5.20 14.25 -7.06
C LYS A 55 4.28 13.98 -5.88
N THR A 56 3.81 12.75 -5.72
CA THR A 56 2.92 12.36 -4.63
C THR A 56 3.57 12.59 -3.28
N LEU A 57 4.84 12.22 -3.12
CA LEU A 57 5.61 12.47 -1.91
C LEU A 57 5.70 13.96 -1.59
N ILE A 58 6.15 14.77 -2.54
CA ILE A 58 6.42 16.20 -2.33
C ILE A 58 5.14 16.99 -2.09
N GLU A 59 4.13 16.81 -2.97
CA GLU A 59 2.92 17.64 -2.98
C GLU A 59 1.85 17.14 -2.01
N ASN A 60 1.66 15.82 -1.88
CA ASN A 60 0.50 15.27 -1.18
C ASN A 60 0.85 14.65 0.18
N VAL A 61 2.08 14.16 0.36
CA VAL A 61 2.52 13.56 1.63
C VAL A 61 3.22 14.61 2.48
N LEU A 62 4.27 15.23 1.97
CA LEU A 62 5.07 16.17 2.74
C LEU A 62 4.54 17.61 2.68
N ASN A 63 3.69 17.93 1.71
CA ASN A 63 3.13 19.26 1.48
C ASN A 63 4.20 20.38 1.37
N LEU A 64 5.32 20.10 0.71
CA LEU A 64 6.46 21.01 0.62
C LEU A 64 6.31 22.08 -0.46
N GLY A 65 5.42 21.89 -1.43
CA GLY A 65 5.21 22.77 -2.58
C GLY A 65 4.92 21.99 -3.85
N ALA A 66 4.89 22.64 -4.98
CA ALA A 66 4.66 21.97 -6.25
C ALA A 66 5.97 21.42 -6.84
N VAL A 67 5.93 20.23 -7.43
CA VAL A 67 7.12 19.52 -7.93
C VAL A 67 7.88 20.30 -9.02
N TYR A 68 7.23 21.26 -9.69
CA TYR A 68 7.85 22.08 -10.73
C TYR A 68 8.47 23.38 -10.20
N GLU A 69 8.42 23.65 -8.91
CA GLU A 69 9.07 24.82 -8.31
C GLU A 69 10.60 24.70 -8.41
N PRO A 70 11.31 25.78 -8.77
CA PRO A 70 12.76 25.72 -9.03
C PRO A 70 13.58 25.17 -7.87
N ASP A 71 13.17 25.45 -6.63
CA ASP A 71 13.91 25.10 -5.41
C ASP A 71 13.39 23.85 -4.72
N ILE A 72 12.41 23.16 -5.29
CA ILE A 72 11.71 22.05 -4.63
C ILE A 72 12.64 20.90 -4.22
N ASN A 73 13.61 20.57 -5.05
CA ASN A 73 14.58 19.52 -4.74
C ASN A 73 15.46 19.91 -3.54
N SER A 74 15.89 21.16 -3.46
CA SER A 74 16.64 21.69 -2.32
C SER A 74 15.77 21.74 -1.07
N THR A 75 14.50 22.10 -1.21
CA THR A 75 13.52 22.10 -0.12
C THR A 75 13.31 20.70 0.45
N LEU A 76 13.14 19.70 -0.42
CA LEU A 76 13.04 18.29 -0.03
C LEU A 76 14.30 17.82 0.70
N LEU A 77 15.48 18.10 0.14
CA LEU A 77 16.74 17.72 0.76
C LEU A 77 16.91 18.37 2.14
N ASN A 78 16.65 19.69 2.25
CA ASN A 78 16.77 20.44 3.49
C ASN A 78 15.77 19.97 4.56
N TYR A 79 14.55 19.60 4.17
CA TYR A 79 13.54 19.06 5.07
C TYR A 79 14.06 17.81 5.81
N TYR A 80 14.77 16.93 5.11
CA TYR A 80 15.33 15.71 5.70
C TYR A 80 16.70 15.90 6.36
N GLN A 81 17.28 17.10 6.41
CA GLN A 81 18.52 17.34 7.16
C GLN A 81 18.34 17.34 8.68
N ASP A 82 17.11 17.29 9.19
CA ASP A 82 16.86 17.07 10.62
C ASP A 82 17.45 15.75 11.08
N THR A 83 18.18 15.78 12.22
CA THR A 83 18.88 14.60 12.75
C THR A 83 17.95 13.44 13.09
N THR A 84 16.70 13.73 13.47
CA THR A 84 15.69 12.73 13.75
C THR A 84 15.26 12.02 12.46
N LEU A 85 15.07 12.78 11.38
CA LEU A 85 14.72 12.22 10.07
C LEU A 85 15.88 11.44 9.44
N GLN A 86 17.12 11.91 9.60
CA GLN A 86 18.30 11.16 9.16
C GLN A 86 18.43 9.81 9.89
N LYS A 87 18.19 9.80 11.21
CA LYS A 87 18.13 8.54 11.98
C LYS A 87 16.98 7.65 11.52
N LEU A 88 15.81 8.22 11.26
CA LEU A 88 14.66 7.49 10.75
C LEU A 88 14.98 6.77 9.43
N ILE A 89 15.65 7.46 8.50
CA ILE A 89 16.07 6.86 7.22
C ILE A 89 16.97 5.64 7.49
N ALA A 90 17.99 5.78 8.37
CA ALA A 90 18.89 4.68 8.70
C ALA A 90 18.16 3.48 9.34
N ASP A 91 17.23 3.74 10.27
CA ASP A 91 16.42 2.69 10.91
C ASP A 91 15.52 1.95 9.89
N ILE A 92 14.97 2.67 8.90
CA ILE A 92 14.21 2.07 7.79
C ILE A 92 15.10 1.20 6.92
N GLU A 93 16.28 1.69 6.55
CA GLU A 93 17.23 0.93 5.73
C GLU A 93 17.63 -0.39 6.38
N GLU A 94 17.89 -0.38 7.67
CA GLU A 94 18.24 -1.56 8.46
C GLU A 94 17.05 -2.54 8.52
N GLN A 95 15.88 -2.07 8.97
CA GLN A 95 14.72 -2.93 9.22
C GLN A 95 14.11 -3.48 7.94
N TYR A 96 14.17 -2.72 6.85
CA TYR A 96 13.61 -3.07 5.55
C TYR A 96 14.70 -3.40 4.51
N SER A 97 15.83 -3.95 4.95
CA SER A 97 16.85 -4.48 4.05
C SER A 97 16.30 -5.54 3.10
N ASP A 98 15.31 -6.29 3.55
CA ASP A 98 14.56 -7.30 2.82
C ASP A 98 13.05 -7.07 2.95
N MET A 99 12.28 -7.36 1.87
CA MET A 99 10.82 -7.23 1.79
C MET A 99 10.12 -8.51 1.32
N ASP A 100 10.81 -9.65 1.29
CA ASP A 100 10.29 -10.89 0.72
C ASP A 100 9.02 -11.39 1.41
N ASP A 101 8.94 -11.27 2.73
CA ASP A 101 7.75 -11.61 3.52
C ASP A 101 6.54 -10.73 3.15
N VAL A 102 6.76 -9.41 2.99
CA VAL A 102 5.74 -8.46 2.58
C VAL A 102 5.30 -8.74 1.14
N ASN A 103 6.24 -8.98 0.23
CA ASN A 103 5.97 -9.34 -1.16
C ASN A 103 5.12 -10.63 -1.25
N GLN A 104 5.45 -11.65 -0.45
CA GLN A 104 4.70 -12.89 -0.39
C GLN A 104 3.28 -12.69 0.15
N ASP A 105 3.12 -11.91 1.22
CA ASP A 105 1.83 -11.67 1.86
C ASP A 105 0.92 -10.81 0.97
N LEU A 106 1.45 -9.76 0.33
CA LEU A 106 0.75 -8.98 -0.69
C LEU A 106 0.33 -9.87 -1.87
N THR A 107 1.23 -10.73 -2.35
CA THR A 107 0.93 -11.67 -3.44
C THR A 107 -0.22 -12.61 -3.09
N LYS A 108 -0.20 -13.22 -1.91
CA LYS A 108 -1.28 -14.10 -1.43
C LYS A 108 -2.61 -13.35 -1.33
N ALA A 109 -2.59 -12.19 -0.70
CA ALA A 109 -3.78 -11.40 -0.42
C ALA A 109 -4.42 -10.84 -1.71
N PHE A 110 -3.64 -10.25 -2.62
CA PHE A 110 -4.16 -9.75 -3.91
C PHE A 110 -4.56 -10.88 -4.86
N THR A 111 -3.89 -12.04 -4.83
CA THR A 111 -4.33 -13.24 -5.58
C THR A 111 -5.72 -13.68 -5.10
N LYS A 112 -5.96 -13.69 -3.79
CA LYS A 112 -7.27 -14.00 -3.22
C LYS A 112 -8.29 -12.92 -3.54
N ALA A 113 -7.93 -11.64 -3.46
CA ALA A 113 -8.78 -10.53 -3.84
C ALA A 113 -9.25 -10.66 -5.30
N LYS A 114 -8.34 -10.97 -6.23
CA LYS A 114 -8.67 -11.16 -7.65
C LYS A 114 -9.62 -12.33 -7.90
N LYS A 115 -9.63 -13.32 -7.02
CA LYS A 115 -10.55 -14.46 -7.10
C LYS A 115 -11.93 -14.15 -6.51
N GLU A 116 -11.97 -13.40 -5.41
CA GLU A 116 -13.19 -13.20 -4.61
C GLU A 116 -13.94 -11.89 -4.97
N ILE A 117 -13.25 -10.92 -5.57
CA ILE A 117 -13.79 -9.60 -5.89
C ILE A 117 -13.76 -9.39 -7.40
N LYS A 118 -14.94 -9.14 -7.96
CA LYS A 118 -15.10 -8.95 -9.41
C LYS A 118 -14.34 -7.68 -9.86
N ASP A 119 -13.66 -7.79 -11.00
CA ASP A 119 -12.98 -6.70 -11.71
C ASP A 119 -11.91 -5.94 -10.89
N ILE A 120 -11.48 -6.47 -9.74
CA ILE A 120 -10.38 -5.87 -8.98
C ILE A 120 -9.07 -5.99 -9.76
N THR A 121 -8.36 -4.88 -9.87
CA THR A 121 -7.01 -4.82 -10.45
C THR A 121 -5.94 -4.93 -9.36
N ILE A 122 -4.74 -5.37 -9.73
CA ILE A 122 -3.58 -5.35 -8.82
C ILE A 122 -2.78 -4.10 -9.15
N PRO A 123 -2.70 -3.12 -8.21
CA PRO A 123 -1.93 -1.90 -8.44
C PRO A 123 -0.43 -2.16 -8.41
N THR A 124 0.36 -1.23 -8.92
CA THR A 124 1.79 -1.16 -8.62
C THR A 124 1.97 -0.72 -7.18
N ILE A 125 2.78 -1.46 -6.41
CA ILE A 125 3.03 -1.14 -4.99
C ILE A 125 4.46 -0.67 -4.85
N TYR A 126 4.65 0.47 -4.20
CA TYR A 126 5.97 1.03 -3.94
C TYR A 126 6.14 1.44 -2.48
N THR A 127 7.39 1.55 -2.02
CA THR A 127 7.73 2.03 -0.68
C THR A 127 8.27 3.45 -0.73
N GLN A 128 8.04 4.22 0.34
CA GLN A 128 8.57 5.59 0.49
C GLN A 128 8.87 5.90 1.96
N ILE A 129 9.47 7.05 2.22
CA ILE A 129 9.74 7.59 3.55
C ILE A 129 8.91 8.87 3.70
N GLY A 130 7.78 8.78 4.41
CA GLY A 130 6.75 9.83 4.48
C GLY A 130 6.82 10.75 5.70
N ALA A 131 7.91 10.72 6.46
CA ALA A 131 8.12 11.54 7.67
C ALA A 131 6.94 11.52 8.65
N PHE A 132 6.34 10.36 8.87
CA PHE A 132 5.20 10.09 9.79
C PHE A 132 3.84 10.68 9.39
N ASP A 133 3.68 11.19 8.19
CA ASP A 133 2.39 11.77 7.81
C ASP A 133 1.36 10.68 7.49
N GLN A 134 1.42 10.06 6.33
CA GLN A 134 0.47 9.05 5.88
C GLN A 134 1.09 7.65 5.85
N SER A 135 0.32 6.62 6.22
CA SER A 135 0.81 5.23 6.21
C SER A 135 0.71 4.58 4.83
N ILE A 136 -0.44 4.74 4.19
CA ILE A 136 -0.72 4.20 2.85
C ILE A 136 -1.31 5.31 1.98
N ILE A 137 -0.79 5.45 0.79
CA ILE A 137 -1.27 6.39 -0.22
C ILE A 137 -1.83 5.59 -1.39
N VAL A 138 -3.08 5.83 -1.75
CA VAL A 138 -3.71 5.14 -2.88
C VAL A 138 -3.85 6.11 -4.04
N GLY A 139 -3.11 5.85 -5.12
CA GLY A 139 -3.23 6.54 -6.41
C GLY A 139 -4.15 5.80 -7.37
N GLU A 140 -4.23 6.25 -8.62
CA GLU A 140 -5.12 5.67 -9.63
C GLU A 140 -4.85 4.18 -9.91
N GLN A 141 -3.59 3.79 -9.99
CA GLN A 141 -3.15 2.40 -10.18
C GLN A 141 -1.93 2.08 -9.31
N THR A 142 -1.73 2.82 -8.22
CA THR A 142 -0.57 2.68 -7.34
C THR A 142 -0.98 2.64 -5.88
N ILE A 143 -0.15 1.98 -5.07
CA ILE A 143 -0.19 2.05 -3.60
C ILE A 143 1.21 2.39 -3.11
N GLY A 144 1.34 3.51 -2.42
CA GLY A 144 2.56 3.90 -1.70
C GLY A 144 2.50 3.45 -0.24
N ILE A 145 3.58 2.85 0.24
CA ILE A 145 3.75 2.39 1.62
C ILE A 145 4.79 3.29 2.28
N SER A 146 4.41 4.10 3.26
CA SER A 146 5.36 4.88 4.07
C SER A 146 5.96 3.97 5.15
N LEU A 147 7.18 3.49 4.92
CA LEU A 147 7.85 2.52 5.80
C LEU A 147 8.07 3.04 7.22
N ASP A 148 8.22 4.35 7.36
CA ASP A 148 8.33 5.07 8.63
C ASP A 148 7.11 4.90 9.55
N LYS A 149 6.00 4.39 9.05
CA LYS A 149 4.79 4.09 9.85
C LYS A 149 4.75 2.65 10.39
N TYR A 150 5.74 1.82 10.07
CA TYR A 150 5.71 0.38 10.37
C TYR A 150 6.99 -0.15 11.02
N LEU A 151 7.70 0.70 11.80
CA LEU A 151 8.96 0.35 12.46
C LEU A 151 8.79 -0.46 13.76
N GLY A 152 7.56 -0.72 14.18
CA GLY A 152 7.25 -1.49 15.39
C GLY A 152 6.59 -0.64 16.49
N ALA A 153 5.67 -1.25 17.24
CA ALA A 153 4.87 -0.56 18.26
C ALA A 153 5.73 0.15 19.33
N ASP A 154 6.93 -0.35 19.59
CA ASP A 154 7.84 0.18 20.60
C ASP A 154 8.91 1.09 20.02
N TYR A 155 8.82 1.46 18.75
CA TYR A 155 9.77 2.39 18.13
C TYR A 155 9.80 3.72 18.92
N PRO A 156 10.99 4.23 19.30
CA PRO A 156 11.09 5.35 20.27
C PRO A 156 10.34 6.61 19.86
N LEU A 157 10.36 6.95 18.55
CA LEU A 157 9.64 8.13 18.07
C LEU A 157 8.12 7.94 18.15
N TYR A 158 7.61 6.71 17.94
CA TYR A 158 6.18 6.45 18.10
C TYR A 158 5.73 6.63 19.56
N GLN A 159 6.55 6.22 20.53
CA GLN A 159 6.23 6.44 21.95
C GLN A 159 6.10 7.92 22.30
N LYS A 160 6.84 8.78 21.59
CA LYS A 160 6.81 10.22 21.81
C LYS A 160 5.57 10.90 21.19
N TYR A 161 5.10 10.41 20.04
CA TYR A 161 4.10 11.12 19.23
C TYR A 161 2.74 10.43 19.13
N TYR A 162 2.64 9.13 19.46
CA TYR A 162 1.42 8.34 19.31
C TYR A 162 0.99 7.67 20.61
N HIS A 163 -0.31 7.60 20.84
CA HIS A 163 -0.85 6.83 21.96
C HIS A 163 -0.64 5.32 21.79
N ALA A 164 -0.60 4.57 22.88
CA ALA A 164 -0.33 3.13 22.87
C ALA A 164 -1.26 2.33 21.94
N ASN A 165 -2.56 2.68 21.92
CA ASN A 165 -3.55 2.04 21.06
C ASN A 165 -3.33 2.31 19.56
N GLN A 166 -2.76 3.46 19.19
CA GLN A 166 -2.42 3.77 17.79
C GLN A 166 -1.20 2.98 17.32
N ARG A 167 -0.23 2.79 18.22
CA ARG A 167 1.04 2.11 17.91
C ARG A 167 0.89 0.61 17.69
N THR A 168 -0.18 -0.01 18.18
CA THR A 168 -0.40 -1.47 18.04
C THR A 168 -0.45 -1.96 16.61
N THR A 169 -0.82 -1.11 15.66
CA THR A 169 -0.88 -1.43 14.22
C THR A 169 0.29 -0.87 13.43
N MET A 170 1.20 -0.12 14.07
CA MET A 170 2.37 0.47 13.41
C MET A 170 3.53 -0.53 13.33
N THR A 171 3.26 -1.73 12.85
CA THR A 171 4.20 -2.85 12.77
C THR A 171 4.20 -3.44 11.36
N ARG A 172 5.32 -4.03 10.97
CA ARG A 172 5.56 -4.63 9.65
C ARG A 172 4.41 -5.54 9.17
N GLU A 173 3.83 -6.31 10.08
CA GLU A 173 2.72 -7.22 9.76
C GLU A 173 1.41 -6.52 9.35
N TYR A 174 1.25 -5.23 9.68
CA TYR A 174 0.08 -4.45 9.26
C TYR A 174 0.21 -3.85 7.87
N ILE A 175 1.37 -3.88 7.22
CA ILE A 175 1.56 -3.35 5.87
C ILE A 175 0.54 -3.95 4.88
N THR A 176 0.46 -5.27 4.79
CA THR A 176 -0.48 -5.94 3.86
C THR A 176 -1.95 -5.68 4.17
N PRO A 177 -2.42 -5.79 5.43
CA PRO A 177 -3.79 -5.41 5.78
C PRO A 177 -4.13 -3.95 5.42
N ASP A 178 -3.25 -3.01 5.76
CA ASP A 178 -3.49 -1.60 5.50
C ASP A 178 -3.52 -1.31 3.99
N CYS A 179 -2.60 -1.88 3.20
CA CYS A 179 -2.63 -1.77 1.74
C CYS A 179 -3.99 -2.19 1.16
N LEU A 180 -4.49 -3.36 1.57
CA LEU A 180 -5.79 -3.86 1.09
C LEU A 180 -6.95 -3.02 1.61
N PHE A 181 -6.96 -2.66 2.88
CA PHE A 181 -8.03 -1.88 3.48
C PHE A 181 -8.19 -0.52 2.79
N PHE A 182 -7.10 0.24 2.64
CA PHE A 182 -7.14 1.55 1.99
C PHE A 182 -7.43 1.43 0.49
N TYR A 183 -6.94 0.39 -0.16
CA TYR A 183 -7.27 0.12 -1.56
C TYR A 183 -8.75 -0.21 -1.75
N LEU A 184 -9.33 -1.08 -0.91
CA LEU A 184 -10.76 -1.36 -0.93
C LEU A 184 -11.59 -0.12 -0.61
N MET A 185 -11.15 0.72 0.33
CA MET A 185 -11.82 1.98 0.66
C MET A 185 -11.88 2.92 -0.55
N SER A 186 -10.82 2.99 -1.36
CA SER A 186 -10.78 3.80 -2.58
C SER A 186 -11.69 3.26 -3.69
N LEU A 187 -11.79 1.93 -3.82
CA LEU A 187 -12.62 1.28 -4.84
C LEU A 187 -14.11 1.25 -4.47
N TYR A 188 -14.40 1.20 -3.18
CA TYR A 188 -15.77 1.09 -2.64
C TYR A 188 -16.07 2.24 -1.66
N PRO A 189 -16.04 3.50 -2.12
CA PRO A 189 -16.34 4.64 -1.27
C PRO A 189 -17.81 4.59 -0.81
N MET A 190 -18.05 5.06 0.41
CA MET A 190 -19.41 5.13 0.93
C MET A 190 -20.27 6.12 0.13
N LYS A 191 -21.36 5.65 -0.44
CA LYS A 191 -22.33 6.52 -1.14
C LYS A 191 -23.00 7.46 -0.14
N ASN A 192 -23.14 8.72 -0.51
CA ASN A 192 -23.76 9.77 0.33
C ASN A 192 -23.12 9.91 1.73
N ALA A 193 -21.81 9.72 1.85
CA ALA A 193 -21.09 9.77 3.14
C ALA A 193 -21.38 11.05 3.94
N GLU A 194 -21.53 12.21 3.27
CA GLU A 194 -21.81 13.49 3.92
C GLU A 194 -23.14 13.49 4.70
N ASN A 195 -24.16 12.81 4.17
CA ASN A 195 -25.50 12.75 4.76
C ASN A 195 -25.73 11.48 5.59
N SER A 196 -24.74 10.63 5.73
CA SER A 196 -24.86 9.35 6.45
C SER A 196 -24.57 9.53 7.93
N SER A 197 -25.30 8.77 8.79
CA SER A 197 -25.04 8.72 10.23
C SER A 197 -23.66 8.15 10.52
N GLN A 198 -23.07 8.50 11.66
CA GLN A 198 -21.80 7.95 12.10
C GLN A 198 -21.85 6.41 12.18
N GLN A 199 -22.95 5.86 12.68
CA GLN A 199 -23.15 4.40 12.72
C GLN A 199 -23.09 3.75 11.32
N ALA A 200 -23.65 4.41 10.30
CA ALA A 200 -23.57 3.90 8.93
C ALA A 200 -22.14 3.95 8.38
N LYS A 201 -21.40 5.01 8.68
CA LYS A 201 -19.97 5.15 8.33
C LYS A 201 -19.12 4.07 9.00
N ASP A 202 -19.32 3.86 10.29
CA ASP A 202 -18.62 2.84 11.07
C ASP A 202 -18.91 1.43 10.53
N MET A 203 -20.17 1.16 10.15
CA MET A 203 -20.56 -0.12 9.57
C MET A 203 -19.97 -0.34 8.17
N HIS A 204 -19.89 0.71 7.34
CA HIS A 204 -19.21 0.63 6.04
C HIS A 204 -17.72 0.30 6.24
N THR A 205 -17.03 1.01 7.11
CA THR A 205 -15.64 0.75 7.47
C THR A 205 -15.46 -0.68 8.00
N ALA A 206 -16.37 -1.16 8.85
CA ALA A 206 -16.32 -2.52 9.39
C ALA A 206 -16.48 -3.61 8.31
N ARG A 207 -17.28 -3.37 7.26
CA ARG A 207 -17.37 -4.29 6.11
C ARG A 207 -16.06 -4.38 5.35
N LEU A 208 -15.42 -3.24 5.09
CA LEU A 208 -14.10 -3.21 4.43
C LEU A 208 -13.05 -3.93 5.26
N MET A 209 -13.01 -3.69 6.59
CA MET A 209 -12.12 -4.38 7.53
C MET A 209 -12.36 -5.88 7.56
N TYR A 210 -13.63 -6.32 7.60
CA TYR A 210 -13.98 -7.74 7.55
C TYR A 210 -13.49 -8.39 6.25
N VAL A 211 -13.77 -7.76 5.09
CA VAL A 211 -13.30 -8.27 3.80
C VAL A 211 -11.77 -8.34 3.77
N THR A 212 -11.08 -7.33 4.27
CA THR A 212 -9.61 -7.34 4.39
C THR A 212 -9.13 -8.53 5.22
N ASN A 213 -9.71 -8.78 6.41
CA ASN A 213 -9.38 -9.95 7.24
C ASN A 213 -9.53 -11.28 6.45
N GLN A 214 -10.63 -11.40 5.69
CA GLN A 214 -10.84 -12.59 4.86
C GLN A 214 -9.75 -12.72 3.78
N LEU A 215 -9.36 -11.63 3.12
CA LEU A 215 -8.36 -11.64 2.05
C LEU A 215 -6.95 -11.95 2.56
N VAL A 216 -6.53 -11.35 3.68
CA VAL A 216 -5.21 -11.62 4.29
C VAL A 216 -5.16 -12.96 5.02
N GLY A 217 -6.33 -13.56 5.33
CA GLY A 217 -6.43 -14.88 5.98
C GLY A 217 -6.13 -14.84 7.49
N ARG A 218 -6.21 -13.67 8.13
CA ARG A 218 -6.05 -13.49 9.58
C ARG A 218 -6.89 -12.33 10.09
N GLU A 219 -7.15 -12.29 11.40
CA GLU A 219 -7.87 -11.22 12.08
C GLU A 219 -6.91 -10.03 12.33
N ALA A 220 -6.69 -9.19 11.29
CA ALA A 220 -5.91 -7.97 11.42
C ALA A 220 -6.71 -6.85 12.10
N PHE A 221 -8.00 -6.77 11.82
CA PHE A 221 -8.93 -5.80 12.39
C PHE A 221 -9.95 -6.50 13.29
N ASN A 222 -9.98 -6.14 14.58
CA ASN A 222 -10.86 -6.73 15.60
C ASN A 222 -11.67 -5.63 16.30
N THR A 223 -12.69 -5.10 15.60
CA THR A 223 -13.60 -4.10 16.17
C THR A 223 -14.99 -4.72 16.42
N ASN A 224 -15.81 -4.06 17.25
CA ASN A 224 -17.21 -4.49 17.46
C ASN A 224 -18.00 -4.49 16.13
N GLY A 225 -17.72 -3.54 15.23
CA GLY A 225 -18.31 -3.50 13.89
C GLY A 225 -17.94 -4.74 13.07
N VAL A 226 -16.65 -5.12 13.04
CA VAL A 226 -16.17 -6.32 12.35
C VAL A 226 -16.86 -7.57 12.88
N LYS A 227 -16.97 -7.73 14.20
CA LYS A 227 -17.69 -8.85 14.84
C LYS A 227 -19.17 -8.90 14.44
N THR A 228 -19.80 -7.74 14.31
CA THR A 228 -21.20 -7.63 13.83
C THR A 228 -21.32 -8.10 12.38
N VAL A 229 -20.41 -7.66 11.51
CA VAL A 229 -20.36 -8.10 10.10
C VAL A 229 -20.09 -9.61 10.01
N GLU A 230 -19.15 -10.13 10.79
CA GLU A 230 -18.84 -11.57 10.85
C GLU A 230 -20.08 -12.39 11.23
N LYS A 231 -20.81 -11.95 12.28
CA LYS A 231 -22.06 -12.60 12.70
C LYS A 231 -23.12 -12.55 11.59
N TYR A 232 -23.23 -11.41 10.91
CA TYR A 232 -24.14 -11.27 9.78
C TYR A 232 -23.80 -12.26 8.65
N MET A 233 -22.55 -12.35 8.26
CA MET A 233 -22.07 -13.25 7.20
C MET A 233 -22.28 -14.73 7.56
N LYS A 234 -22.12 -15.13 8.82
CA LYS A 234 -22.41 -16.50 9.29
C LYS A 234 -23.88 -16.91 9.13
N HIS A 235 -24.80 -15.95 9.11
CA HIS A 235 -26.24 -16.21 8.88
C HIS A 235 -26.63 -16.03 7.39
N HIS A 236 -25.71 -15.57 6.54
CA HIS A 236 -25.93 -15.31 5.13
C HIS A 236 -24.84 -15.98 4.29
N ASP A 237 -24.70 -17.28 4.43
CA ASP A 237 -23.65 -18.11 3.84
C ASP A 237 -23.54 -18.05 2.30
N LYS A 238 -24.63 -17.61 1.62
CA LYS A 238 -24.67 -17.38 0.17
C LYS A 238 -24.15 -15.99 -0.24
N LEU A 239 -23.92 -15.09 0.72
CA LEU A 239 -23.43 -13.75 0.44
C LEU A 239 -21.90 -13.78 0.20
N THR A 240 -21.47 -13.31 -0.96
CA THR A 240 -20.04 -13.25 -1.31
C THR A 240 -19.39 -12.00 -0.75
N LEU A 241 -18.04 -11.99 -0.65
CA LEU A 241 -17.30 -10.81 -0.26
C LEU A 241 -17.54 -9.65 -1.22
N ASN A 242 -17.61 -9.93 -2.53
CA ASN A 242 -17.95 -8.92 -3.54
C ASN A 242 -19.34 -8.30 -3.30
N ALA A 243 -20.35 -9.11 -3.00
CA ALA A 243 -21.69 -8.61 -2.73
C ALA A 243 -21.76 -7.78 -1.43
N LEU A 244 -20.96 -8.11 -0.43
CA LEU A 244 -20.85 -7.34 0.82
C LEU A 244 -20.25 -5.94 0.60
N LEU A 245 -19.31 -5.79 -0.33
CA LEU A 245 -18.65 -4.51 -0.65
C LEU A 245 -19.55 -3.51 -1.38
N ILE A 246 -20.54 -4.01 -2.14
CA ILE A 246 -21.44 -3.16 -2.94
C ILE A 246 -22.77 -2.83 -2.22
N GLN A 247 -23.01 -3.33 -1.01
CA GLN A 247 -24.12 -2.96 -0.13
C GLN A 247 -23.87 -1.59 0.53
#